data_aa9c836fd33a104b1fdc0e057ee019dd
#
_entry.id   aa9c836fd33a104b1fdc0e057ee019dd
#
_cell.length_a   1.000
_cell.length_b   1.000
_cell.length_c   1.000
_cell.angle_alpha   90.00
_cell.angle_beta   90.00
_cell.angle_gamma   90.00
#
_symmetry.space_group_name_H-M   'P 1'
#
loop_
_entity.id
_entity.type
_entity.pdbx_description
1 polymer ?
#
loop_
_entity_poly.entity_id
_entity_poly.type
_entity_poly.pdbx_seq_one_letter_code
_entity_poly.pdbx_strand_id
1 'polypeptide(L)'
;MINENFKVTGEVTIQKNGKVIREIPNTIVTAGKNNIAALITDAGNKMTHMAVGTGTTSVSASNTALVTESDRNALSVSGGAPSNNTIVHTAVWAAGDGTGALTEAGLFSASSGGTMMARTVFSAVNKGAGDILTITWTVTIS
;
A
#
# COMPACT_ATOMS: atom_id res chain seq x y z
N MET A 1 8.75 -8.23 -35.34
CA MET A 1 8.20 -8.66 -34.01
C MET A 1 7.95 -7.46 -33.16
N ILE A 2 6.79 -7.37 -32.58
CA ILE A 2 6.45 -6.32 -31.63
C ILE A 2 6.65 -6.87 -30.21
N ASN A 3 7.46 -6.17 -29.42
CA ASN A 3 7.65 -6.49 -28.00
C ASN A 3 6.84 -5.50 -27.16
N GLU A 4 5.94 -5.99 -26.36
CA GLU A 4 5.22 -5.20 -25.40
C GLU A 4 5.75 -5.49 -24.00
N ASN A 5 6.04 -4.42 -23.25
CA ASN A 5 6.43 -4.50 -21.86
C ASN A 5 5.29 -4.02 -21.00
N PHE A 6 4.68 -4.94 -20.27
CA PHE A 6 3.65 -4.62 -19.28
C PHE A 6 4.32 -4.46 -17.92
N LYS A 7 4.18 -3.29 -17.32
CA LYS A 7 4.71 -2.99 -16.00
C LYS A 7 3.62 -2.52 -15.06
N VAL A 8 3.72 -2.95 -13.82
CA VAL A 8 2.95 -2.43 -12.71
C VAL A 8 3.92 -1.82 -11.72
N THR A 9 3.81 -0.52 -11.49
CA THR A 9 4.66 0.20 -10.55
C THR A 9 3.80 0.92 -9.53
N GLY A 10 4.38 1.27 -8.41
CA GLY A 10 3.68 2.03 -7.37
C GLY A 10 4.56 3.11 -6.78
N GLU A 11 3.91 4.16 -6.33
CA GLU A 11 4.52 5.26 -5.60
C GLU A 11 3.68 5.57 -4.37
N VAL A 12 4.35 5.78 -3.24
CA VAL A 12 3.72 6.02 -1.95
C VAL A 12 4.03 7.43 -1.50
N THR A 13 3.00 8.21 -1.20
CA THR A 13 3.11 9.53 -0.59
C THR A 13 2.56 9.45 0.83
N ILE A 14 3.36 9.89 1.81
CA ILE A 14 2.96 9.95 3.21
C ILE A 14 2.83 11.40 3.63
N GLN A 15 1.65 11.77 4.11
CA GLN A 15 1.38 13.08 4.70
C GLN A 15 1.14 12.94 6.20
N LYS A 16 1.73 13.83 6.98
CA LYS A 16 1.46 13.98 8.41
C LYS A 16 0.92 15.39 8.65
N ASN A 17 -0.30 15.46 9.19
CA ASN A 17 -1.00 16.73 9.44
C ASN A 17 -1.10 17.60 8.18
N GLY A 18 -1.40 16.98 7.03
CA GLY A 18 -1.55 17.67 5.77
C GLY A 18 -0.27 18.02 5.01
N LYS A 19 0.91 17.70 5.59
CA LYS A 19 2.20 17.98 4.96
C LYS A 19 2.85 16.68 4.47
N VAL A 20 3.28 16.67 3.20
CA VAL A 20 4.04 15.56 2.62
C VAL A 20 5.39 15.44 3.33
N ILE A 21 5.67 14.27 3.90
CA ILE A 21 6.91 13.98 4.61
C ILE A 21 7.71 12.85 3.96
N ARG A 22 7.10 12.04 3.09
CA ARG A 22 7.78 10.98 2.32
C ARG A 22 7.13 10.83 0.96
N GLU A 23 7.98 10.61 -0.05
CA GLU A 23 7.58 10.11 -1.36
C GLU A 23 8.54 8.98 -1.70
N ILE A 24 8.04 7.76 -1.80
CA ILE A 24 8.86 6.56 -1.86
C ILE A 24 8.32 5.57 -2.88
N PRO A 25 9.21 4.81 -3.55
CA PRO A 25 8.79 3.69 -4.38
C PRO A 25 8.32 2.52 -3.49
N ASN A 26 7.70 1.53 -4.12
CA ASN A 26 7.31 0.29 -3.48
C ASN A 26 7.74 -0.91 -4.32
N THR A 27 7.51 -2.10 -3.77
CA THR A 27 7.61 -3.36 -4.51
C THR A 27 6.22 -3.96 -4.67
N ILE A 28 5.80 -4.18 -5.92
CA ILE A 28 4.64 -5.01 -6.23
C ILE A 28 5.10 -6.46 -6.03
N VAL A 29 4.54 -7.12 -5.05
CA VAL A 29 4.96 -8.49 -4.70
C VAL A 29 4.39 -9.51 -5.67
N THR A 30 4.96 -10.71 -5.70
CA THR A 30 4.52 -11.80 -6.61
C THR A 30 3.04 -12.15 -6.39
N ALA A 31 2.59 -12.22 -5.15
CA ALA A 31 1.18 -12.45 -4.83
C ALA A 31 0.28 -11.36 -5.44
N GLY A 32 0.73 -10.11 -5.43
CA GLY A 32 0.02 -8.98 -6.05
C GLY A 32 -0.07 -9.12 -7.57
N LYS A 33 1.01 -9.49 -8.23
CA LYS A 33 1.03 -9.73 -9.69
C LYS A 33 0.09 -10.88 -10.09
N ASN A 34 0.10 -11.96 -9.32
CA ASN A 34 -0.80 -13.08 -9.54
C ASN A 34 -2.27 -12.67 -9.36
N ASN A 35 -2.54 -11.82 -8.37
CA ASN A 35 -3.88 -11.29 -8.13
C ASN A 35 -4.35 -10.38 -9.27
N ILE A 36 -3.46 -9.56 -9.85
CA ILE A 36 -3.79 -8.72 -11.02
C ILE A 36 -4.19 -9.61 -12.20
N ALA A 37 -3.44 -10.68 -12.46
CA ALA A 37 -3.78 -11.63 -13.51
C ALA A 37 -5.15 -12.28 -13.26
N ALA A 38 -5.45 -12.64 -12.02
CA ALA A 38 -6.75 -13.21 -11.63
C ALA A 38 -7.90 -12.20 -11.78
N LEU A 39 -7.65 -10.91 -11.51
CA LEU A 39 -8.65 -9.86 -11.68
C LEU A 39 -9.14 -9.74 -13.13
N ILE A 40 -8.30 -10.03 -14.12
CA ILE A 40 -8.69 -10.01 -15.54
C ILE A 40 -9.81 -11.02 -15.81
N THR A 41 -9.85 -12.13 -15.08
CA THR A 41 -10.87 -13.18 -15.21
C THR A 41 -11.94 -13.12 -14.10
N ASP A 42 -12.00 -12.02 -13.37
CA ASP A 42 -12.91 -11.82 -12.23
C ASP A 42 -12.72 -12.84 -11.09
N ALA A 43 -11.51 -13.43 -11.03
CA ALA A 43 -11.14 -14.39 -9.98
C ALA A 43 -10.23 -13.78 -8.90
N GLY A 44 -9.80 -12.53 -9.09
CA GLY A 44 -8.95 -11.82 -8.14
C GLY A 44 -9.73 -11.00 -7.12
N ASN A 45 -9.00 -10.37 -6.22
CA ASN A 45 -9.55 -9.54 -5.16
C ASN A 45 -9.05 -8.10 -5.31
N LYS A 46 -9.97 -7.15 -5.26
CA LYS A 46 -9.60 -5.73 -5.19
C LYS A 46 -8.97 -5.41 -3.83
N MET A 47 -8.12 -4.38 -3.81
CA MET A 47 -7.55 -3.90 -2.55
C MET A 47 -8.60 -3.09 -1.78
N THR A 48 -8.73 -3.37 -0.50
CA THR A 48 -9.75 -2.75 0.36
C THR A 48 -9.17 -2.09 1.59
N HIS A 49 -7.95 -2.44 1.95
CA HIS A 49 -7.30 -2.00 3.19
C HIS A 49 -5.84 -1.63 2.95
N MET A 50 -5.33 -0.79 3.81
CA MET A 50 -3.92 -0.46 3.89
C MET A 50 -3.46 -0.63 5.33
N ALA A 51 -2.29 -1.24 5.50
CA ALA A 51 -1.69 -1.47 6.80
C ALA A 51 -0.40 -0.70 6.96
N VAL A 52 -0.08 -0.37 8.20
CA VAL A 52 1.20 0.21 8.62
C VAL A 52 1.82 -0.66 9.70
N GLY A 53 3.12 -0.56 9.84
CA GLY A 53 3.85 -1.36 10.82
C GLY A 53 5.22 -0.81 11.17
N THR A 54 5.91 -1.55 11.99
CA THR A 54 7.23 -1.19 12.54
C THR A 54 8.35 -2.12 12.09
N GLY A 55 8.09 -2.99 11.11
CA GLY A 55 9.11 -3.84 10.52
C GLY A 55 10.10 -3.05 9.68
N THR A 56 11.36 -3.45 9.72
CA THR A 56 12.46 -2.77 9.01
C THR A 56 13.16 -3.66 7.99
N THR A 57 12.73 -4.92 7.87
CA THR A 57 13.29 -5.85 6.89
C THR A 57 13.01 -5.33 5.48
N SER A 58 14.05 -5.30 4.63
CA SER A 58 13.95 -4.87 3.23
C SER A 58 12.82 -5.59 2.50
N VAL A 59 12.17 -4.89 1.57
CA VAL A 59 11.12 -5.48 0.76
C VAL A 59 11.65 -6.60 -0.13
N SER A 60 10.83 -7.62 -0.33
CA SER A 60 11.10 -8.74 -1.22
C SER A 60 9.85 -9.04 -2.05
N ALA A 61 10.04 -9.47 -3.29
CA ALA A 61 8.93 -9.90 -4.15
C ALA A 61 8.13 -11.07 -3.54
N SER A 62 8.73 -11.84 -2.64
CA SER A 62 8.09 -12.96 -1.95
C SER A 62 7.27 -12.56 -0.72
N ASN A 63 7.25 -11.28 -0.34
CA ASN A 63 6.46 -10.84 0.80
C ASN A 63 4.96 -11.09 0.57
N THR A 64 4.28 -11.55 1.61
CA THR A 64 2.82 -11.78 1.63
C THR A 64 2.14 -11.08 2.80
N ALA A 65 2.92 -10.46 3.68
CA ALA A 65 2.46 -9.73 4.86
C ALA A 65 3.48 -8.68 5.27
N LEU A 66 3.09 -7.74 6.12
CA LEU A 66 4.05 -6.88 6.81
C LEU A 66 4.86 -7.72 7.81
N VAL A 67 6.08 -7.27 8.11
CA VAL A 67 6.94 -7.96 9.09
C VAL A 67 6.38 -7.77 10.50
N THR A 68 5.94 -6.55 10.82
CA THR A 68 5.37 -6.23 12.14
C THR A 68 4.21 -5.25 11.95
N GLU A 69 3.07 -5.78 11.55
CA GLU A 69 1.87 -4.97 11.35
C GLU A 69 1.39 -4.40 12.70
N SER A 70 1.15 -3.11 12.75
CA SER A 70 0.66 -2.43 13.96
C SER A 70 -0.80 -1.98 13.84
N ASP A 71 -1.23 -1.60 12.64
CA ASP A 71 -2.61 -1.18 12.40
C ASP A 71 -3.01 -1.31 10.95
N ARG A 72 -4.31 -1.44 10.68
CA ARG A 72 -4.85 -1.62 9.34
C ARG A 72 -6.20 -0.91 9.20
N ASN A 73 -6.30 0.01 8.24
CA ASN A 73 -7.51 0.78 7.99
C ASN A 73 -8.07 0.52 6.60
N ALA A 74 -9.39 0.66 6.48
CA ALA A 74 -10.07 0.59 5.19
C ALA A 74 -9.62 1.75 4.30
N LEU A 75 -9.52 1.49 2.99
CA LEU A 75 -9.31 2.53 2.01
C LEU A 75 -10.52 3.47 1.96
N SER A 76 -10.27 4.75 1.71
CA SER A 76 -11.33 5.75 1.53
C SER A 76 -12.28 5.38 0.40
N VAL A 77 -11.75 4.75 -0.66
CA VAL A 77 -12.52 4.17 -1.76
C VAL A 77 -12.14 2.70 -1.87
N SER A 78 -13.08 1.80 -1.62
CA SER A 78 -12.86 0.36 -1.73
C SER A 78 -12.50 0.00 -3.18
N GLY A 79 -11.37 -0.67 -3.37
CA GLY A 79 -10.82 -0.97 -4.68
C GLY A 79 -9.91 0.12 -5.23
N GLY A 80 -9.84 1.28 -4.57
CA GLY A 80 -9.12 2.45 -5.08
C GLY A 80 -9.90 3.25 -6.10
N ALA A 81 -9.39 4.41 -6.45
CA ALA A 81 -9.97 5.32 -7.44
C ALA A 81 -9.20 5.22 -8.76
N PRO A 82 -9.81 4.67 -9.83
CA PRO A 82 -9.12 4.56 -11.11
C PRO A 82 -9.12 5.89 -11.87
N SER A 83 -8.03 6.17 -12.58
CA SER A 83 -7.92 7.28 -13.52
C SER A 83 -7.00 6.87 -14.66
N ASN A 84 -7.56 6.57 -15.82
CA ASN A 84 -6.84 6.04 -16.99
C ASN A 84 -6.05 4.77 -16.59
N ASN A 85 -4.71 4.81 -16.63
CA ASN A 85 -3.84 3.69 -16.31
C ASN A 85 -3.32 3.71 -14.85
N THR A 86 -3.90 4.55 -13.99
CA THR A 86 -3.54 4.62 -12.58
C THR A 86 -4.70 4.25 -11.67
N ILE A 87 -4.37 3.71 -10.51
CA ILE A 87 -5.32 3.48 -9.42
C ILE A 87 -4.74 4.15 -8.17
N VAL A 88 -5.52 5.02 -7.55
CA VAL A 88 -5.11 5.71 -6.32
C VAL A 88 -5.81 5.08 -5.13
N HIS A 89 -5.02 4.59 -4.18
CA HIS A 89 -5.49 4.02 -2.92
C HIS A 89 -5.11 4.96 -1.79
N THR A 90 -6.08 5.39 -1.00
CA THR A 90 -5.85 6.32 0.12
C THR A 90 -6.40 5.74 1.41
N ALA A 91 -5.62 5.82 2.48
CA ALA A 91 -6.06 5.50 3.82
C ALA A 91 -5.62 6.58 4.80
N VAL A 92 -6.42 6.77 5.84
CA VAL A 92 -6.19 7.81 6.86
C VAL A 92 -6.15 7.15 8.23
N TRP A 93 -5.14 7.51 9.01
CA TRP A 93 -5.03 7.18 10.43
C TRP A 93 -5.25 8.44 11.23
N ALA A 94 -6.39 8.51 11.89
CA ALA A 94 -6.79 9.63 12.71
C ALA A 94 -5.92 9.75 13.98
N ALA A 95 -6.12 10.81 14.74
CA ALA A 95 -5.49 10.96 16.04
C ALA A 95 -5.80 9.75 16.93
N GLY A 96 -4.79 9.19 17.57
CA GLY A 96 -4.89 7.99 18.39
C GLY A 96 -4.79 6.66 17.63
N ASP A 97 -4.83 6.69 16.31
CA ASP A 97 -4.86 5.51 15.45
C ASP A 97 -3.46 5.26 14.86
N GLY A 98 -2.97 4.03 14.90
CA GLY A 98 -1.67 3.68 14.34
C GLY A 98 -0.49 4.45 14.94
N THR A 99 -0.55 4.85 16.19
CA THR A 99 0.49 5.61 16.86
C THR A 99 1.78 4.81 16.99
N GLY A 100 2.92 5.43 16.68
CA GLY A 100 4.23 4.79 16.80
C GLY A 100 5.24 5.27 15.77
N ALA A 101 6.41 4.66 15.79
CA ALA A 101 7.48 4.87 14.83
C ALA A 101 7.27 3.94 13.63
N LEU A 102 6.53 4.39 12.64
CA LEU A 102 6.12 3.59 11.49
C LEU A 102 7.24 3.50 10.46
N THR A 103 7.50 2.31 9.96
CA THR A 103 8.62 2.01 9.05
C THR A 103 8.22 1.17 7.85
N GLU A 104 6.99 0.66 7.81
CA GLU A 104 6.49 -0.14 6.68
C GLU A 104 5.02 0.12 6.43
N ALA A 105 4.59 -0.14 5.20
CA ALA A 105 3.19 -0.10 4.80
C ALA A 105 2.91 -1.15 3.72
N GLY A 106 1.66 -1.55 3.60
CA GLY A 106 1.22 -2.53 2.60
C GLY A 106 -0.23 -2.34 2.19
N LEU A 107 -0.54 -2.76 0.95
CA LEU A 107 -1.90 -2.81 0.41
C LEU A 107 -2.44 -4.23 0.50
N PHE A 108 -3.67 -4.38 0.96
CA PHE A 108 -4.30 -5.67 1.22
C PHE A 108 -5.74 -5.73 0.68
N SER A 109 -6.18 -6.95 0.40
CA SER A 109 -7.54 -7.23 -0.09
C SER A 109 -8.56 -7.47 1.01
N ALA A 110 -8.17 -7.45 2.28
CA ALA A 110 -9.05 -7.78 3.40
C ALA A 110 -8.69 -6.99 4.66
N SER A 111 -9.61 -6.92 5.61
CA SER A 111 -9.40 -6.27 6.90
C SER A 111 -8.42 -7.03 7.80
N SER A 112 -8.15 -8.28 7.49
CA SER A 112 -7.22 -9.15 8.19
C SER A 112 -6.75 -10.23 7.22
N GLY A 113 -5.46 -10.57 7.23
CA GLY A 113 -4.90 -11.48 6.24
C GLY A 113 -5.07 -10.95 4.83
N GLY A 114 -5.63 -11.78 3.94
CA GLY A 114 -5.89 -11.40 2.55
C GLY A 114 -4.64 -11.38 1.66
N THR A 115 -4.83 -10.95 0.42
CA THR A 115 -3.74 -10.85 -0.55
C THR A 115 -3.04 -9.51 -0.42
N MET A 116 -1.72 -9.53 -0.28
CA MET A 116 -0.89 -8.33 -0.34
C MET A 116 -0.59 -7.98 -1.81
N MET A 117 -0.88 -6.75 -2.21
CA MET A 117 -0.53 -6.23 -3.53
C MET A 117 0.91 -5.71 -3.56
N ALA A 118 1.30 -4.96 -2.55
CA ALA A 118 2.55 -4.23 -2.53
C ALA A 118 2.98 -3.92 -1.11
N ARG A 119 4.29 -3.74 -0.92
CA ARG A 119 4.89 -3.36 0.36
C ARG A 119 5.97 -2.31 0.13
N THR A 120 6.12 -1.42 1.08
CA THR A 120 7.23 -0.46 1.13
C THR A 120 7.81 -0.38 2.54
N VAL A 121 9.09 -0.06 2.62
CA VAL A 121 9.83 0.19 3.87
C VAL A 121 10.47 1.56 3.76
N PHE A 122 10.42 2.32 4.81
CA PHE A 122 10.91 3.70 4.85
C PHE A 122 11.54 4.03 6.20
N SER A 123 12.32 5.11 6.24
CA SER A 123 12.84 5.63 7.51
C SER A 123 11.69 6.05 8.42
N ALA A 124 11.83 5.84 9.72
CA ALA A 124 10.74 6.00 10.68
C ALA A 124 9.98 7.31 10.51
N VAL A 125 8.67 7.19 10.45
CA VAL A 125 7.71 8.28 10.55
C VAL A 125 7.10 8.20 11.94
N ASN A 126 7.41 9.16 12.80
CA ASN A 126 6.90 9.21 14.16
C ASN A 126 5.48 9.79 14.14
N LYS A 127 4.49 8.93 14.27
CA LYS A 127 3.09 9.34 14.42
C LYS A 127 2.76 9.39 15.91
N GLY A 128 2.64 10.60 16.42
CA GLY A 128 2.17 10.85 17.80
C GLY A 128 0.67 10.66 17.92
N ALA A 129 0.18 10.62 19.17
CA ALA A 129 -1.23 10.39 19.45
C ALA A 129 -2.16 11.48 18.88
N GLY A 130 -1.67 12.70 18.70
CA GLY A 130 -2.43 13.81 18.12
C GLY A 130 -2.28 13.96 16.61
N ASP A 131 -1.39 13.18 15.98
CA ASP A 131 -1.10 13.31 14.56
C ASP A 131 -2.13 12.58 13.68
N ILE A 132 -2.42 13.15 12.52
CA ILE A 132 -3.21 12.51 11.47
C ILE A 132 -2.24 12.12 10.35
N LEU A 133 -2.25 10.85 9.97
CA LEU A 133 -1.44 10.32 8.89
C LEU A 133 -2.32 9.97 7.71
N THR A 134 -1.94 10.43 6.53
CA THR A 134 -2.60 10.05 5.26
C THR A 134 -1.56 9.42 4.34
N ILE A 135 -1.85 8.21 3.87
CA ILE A 135 -1.01 7.52 2.89
C ILE A 135 -1.79 7.40 1.59
N THR A 136 -1.18 7.87 0.51
CA THR A 136 -1.71 7.74 -0.85
C THR A 136 -0.78 6.83 -1.63
N TRP A 137 -1.32 5.75 -2.17
CA TRP A 137 -0.59 4.76 -2.94
C TRP A 137 -1.10 4.75 -4.36
N THR A 138 -0.27 5.21 -5.29
CA THR A 138 -0.62 5.27 -6.71
C THR A 138 0.02 4.08 -7.43
N VAL A 139 -0.82 3.23 -8.01
CA VAL A 139 -0.40 2.10 -8.83
C VAL A 139 -0.59 2.48 -10.28
N THR A 140 0.46 2.36 -11.08
CA THR A 140 0.46 2.70 -12.51
C THR A 140 0.72 1.46 -13.34
N ILE A 141 -0.09 1.28 -14.38
CA ILE A 141 0.08 0.22 -15.38
C ILE A 141 0.62 0.85 -16.67
N SER A 142 1.76 0.36 -17.10
CA SER A 142 2.40 0.90 -18.31
C SER A 142 2.93 -0.20 -19.24
#